data_cfde8074f84df45f948da890bec83599
#
_entry.id   cfde8074f84df45f948da890bec83599
#
_cell.length_a   1.000
_cell.length_b   1.000
_cell.length_c   1.000
_cell.angle_alpha   90.00
_cell.angle_beta   90.00
_cell.angle_gamma   90.00
#
_symmetry.space_group_name_H-M   'P 1'
#
loop_
_entity.id
_entity.type
_entity.pdbx_description
1 polymer ?
#
loop_
_entity_poly.entity_id
_entity_poly.type
_entity_poly.pdbx_seq_one_letter_code
_entity_poly.pdbx_strand_id
1 'polypeptide(L)'
;MNKTKGCLIANFATVPNNLWPLAQKLILEVDDSYRPSDFKIVKEVVKALHQADERATDFRYARRNDGTRSLEGIHYVNTRRFGEKMGEASDLLDGVDNGLRYLLDCKAEWNQILDSF
;
A
#
# COMPACT_ATOMS: atom_id res chain seq x y z
N MET A 1 -0.53 -18.82 11.88
CA MET A 1 -0.47 -18.40 11.74
C MET A 1 -0.69 -17.43 11.35
N ASN A 2 -0.61 -16.98 11.56
CA ASN A 2 -1.08 -16.20 11.12
C ASN A 2 -0.52 -14.98 11.25
N LYS A 3 0.09 -14.70 10.49
CA LYS A 3 0.54 -13.55 10.43
C LYS A 3 -0.53 -12.71 10.45
N THR A 4 -0.72 -11.94 11.28
CA THR A 4 -1.90 -11.18 11.42
C THR A 4 -2.07 -10.20 10.29
N LYS A 5 -3.30 -9.86 10.02
CA LYS A 5 -3.59 -8.82 9.03
C LYS A 5 -3.02 -7.48 9.45
N GLY A 6 -2.83 -7.28 10.74
CA GLY A 6 -2.23 -6.05 11.23
C GLY A 6 -0.81 -5.81 10.76
N CYS A 7 -0.14 -6.86 10.32
CA CYS A 7 1.21 -6.74 9.81
C CYS A 7 1.27 -6.44 8.32
N LEU A 8 0.16 -6.17 7.68
CA LEU A 8 0.12 -5.95 6.24
C LEU A 8 1.02 -4.78 5.82
N ILE A 9 0.98 -3.67 6.55
CA ILE A 9 1.82 -2.51 6.26
C ILE A 9 3.29 -2.85 6.45
N ALA A 10 3.63 -3.54 7.53
CA ALA A 10 5.00 -3.96 7.78
C ALA A 10 5.50 -4.92 6.70
N ASN A 11 4.66 -5.87 6.33
CA ASN A 11 4.99 -6.80 5.25
C ASN A 11 5.13 -6.08 3.93
N PHE A 12 4.29 -5.10 3.66
CA PHE A 12 4.35 -4.29 2.45
C PHE A 12 5.65 -3.50 2.40
N ALA A 13 6.16 -3.03 3.54
CA ALA A 13 7.42 -2.29 3.60
C ALA A 13 8.65 -3.20 3.48
N THR A 14 8.59 -4.41 4.02
CA THR A 14 9.72 -5.35 4.01
C THR A 14 9.74 -6.26 2.79
N VAL A 15 8.58 -6.77 2.41
CA VAL A 15 8.42 -7.62 1.23
C VAL A 15 8.64 -6.86 -0.07
N PRO A 16 8.44 -5.54 -0.16
CA PRO A 16 8.65 -4.81 -1.40
C PRO A 16 10.03 -4.93 -2.01
N ASN A 17 10.99 -5.37 -1.25
CA ASN A 17 12.27 -5.67 -1.86
C ASN A 17 12.15 -6.74 -2.95
N ASN A 18 11.10 -7.55 -2.87
CA ASN A 18 10.83 -8.60 -3.84
C ASN A 18 9.50 -8.39 -4.57
N LEU A 19 8.46 -8.02 -3.83
CA LEU A 19 7.10 -7.98 -4.36
C LEU A 19 6.73 -6.61 -4.91
N TRP A 20 7.07 -5.54 -4.22
CA TRP A 20 6.68 -4.19 -4.64
C TRP A 20 7.27 -3.80 -5.99
N PRO A 21 8.58 -4.01 -6.25
CA PRO A 21 9.12 -3.71 -7.58
C PRO A 21 8.45 -4.50 -8.69
N LEU A 22 8.10 -5.75 -8.42
CA LEU A 22 7.41 -6.57 -9.39
C LEU A 22 5.99 -6.04 -9.66
N ALA A 23 5.25 -5.71 -8.63
CA ALA A 23 3.92 -5.14 -8.77
C ALA A 23 3.94 -3.83 -9.55
N GLN A 24 4.88 -2.95 -9.23
CA GLN A 24 5.07 -1.68 -9.91
C GLN A 24 5.37 -1.89 -11.39
N LYS A 25 6.24 -2.82 -11.72
CA LYS A 25 6.57 -3.17 -13.08
C LYS A 25 5.36 -3.64 -13.86
N LEU A 26 4.56 -4.52 -13.26
CA LEU A 26 3.35 -5.03 -13.91
C LEU A 26 2.33 -3.92 -14.17
N ILE A 27 2.13 -3.03 -13.21
CA ILE A 27 1.21 -1.92 -13.39
C ILE A 27 1.67 -1.02 -14.53
N LEU A 28 2.95 -0.71 -14.60
CA LEU A 28 3.50 0.15 -15.66
C LEU A 28 3.40 -0.51 -17.03
N GLU A 29 3.46 -1.84 -17.10
CA GLU A 29 3.31 -2.56 -18.36
C GLU A 29 1.88 -2.55 -18.88
N VAL A 30 0.89 -2.58 -17.98
CA VAL A 30 -0.51 -2.68 -18.40
C VAL A 30 -1.22 -1.34 -18.48
N ASP A 31 -0.67 -0.30 -17.91
CA ASP A 31 -1.31 1.03 -17.88
C ASP A 31 -0.28 2.12 -18.14
N ASP A 32 -0.39 2.73 -19.32
CA ASP A 32 0.52 3.79 -19.74
C ASP A 32 0.30 5.11 -18.98
N SER A 33 -0.77 5.21 -18.22
CA SER A 33 -1.10 6.44 -17.48
C SER A 33 -0.14 6.71 -16.34
N TYR A 34 0.58 5.69 -15.88
CA TYR A 34 1.46 5.81 -14.72
C TYR A 34 2.92 5.87 -15.11
N ARG A 35 3.68 6.62 -14.32
CA ARG A 35 5.14 6.74 -14.45
C ARG A 35 5.78 6.15 -13.20
N PRO A 36 7.04 5.68 -13.29
CA PRO A 36 7.74 5.18 -12.12
C PRO A 36 7.76 6.16 -10.94
N SER A 37 7.83 7.46 -11.23
CA SER A 37 7.85 8.48 -10.18
C SER A 37 6.54 8.59 -9.42
N ASP A 38 5.42 8.17 -10.01
CA ASP A 38 4.11 8.25 -9.35
C ASP A 38 4.03 7.33 -8.13
N PHE A 39 4.76 6.23 -8.15
CA PHE A 39 4.76 5.26 -7.06
C PHE A 39 5.67 5.63 -5.90
N LYS A 40 6.45 6.67 -6.07
CA LYS A 40 7.38 7.10 -5.03
C LYS A 40 6.66 7.51 -3.76
N ILE A 41 5.53 8.20 -3.90
CA ILE A 41 4.76 8.66 -2.74
C ILE A 41 4.24 7.48 -1.90
N VAL A 42 3.79 6.41 -2.55
CA VAL A 42 3.32 5.21 -1.85
C VAL A 42 4.47 4.59 -1.05
N LYS A 43 5.62 4.43 -1.69
CA LYS A 43 6.78 3.87 -1.03
C LYS A 43 7.23 4.71 0.16
N GLU A 44 7.24 6.03 0.01
CA GLU A 44 7.62 6.94 1.08
C GLU A 44 6.66 6.85 2.27
N VAL A 45 5.36 6.82 2.00
CA VAL A 45 4.35 6.71 3.05
C VAL A 45 4.46 5.38 3.79
N VAL A 46 4.56 4.27 3.06
CA VAL A 46 4.67 2.95 3.66
C VAL A 46 5.94 2.85 4.52
N LYS A 47 7.04 3.38 4.00
CA LYS A 47 8.30 3.38 4.74
C LYS A 47 8.21 4.21 6.02
N ALA A 48 7.60 5.38 5.95
CA ALA A 48 7.42 6.23 7.12
C ALA A 48 6.54 5.57 8.17
N LEU A 49 5.44 4.93 7.76
CA LEU A 49 4.57 4.18 8.66
C LEU A 49 5.31 3.02 9.31
N HIS A 50 6.09 2.30 8.54
CA HIS A 50 6.86 1.18 9.07
C HIS A 50 7.91 1.65 10.09
N GLN A 51 8.58 2.74 9.82
CA GLN A 51 9.57 3.30 10.76
C GLN A 51 8.92 3.75 12.07
N ALA A 52 7.70 4.28 12.00
CA ALA A 52 6.98 4.75 13.17
C ALA A 52 6.36 3.60 13.96
N ASP A 53 5.90 2.57 13.26
CA ASP A 53 5.19 1.44 13.88
C ASP A 53 5.57 0.15 13.16
N GLU A 54 6.71 -0.38 13.53
CA GLU A 54 7.31 -1.53 12.87
C GLU A 54 6.43 -2.77 12.90
N ARG A 55 5.63 -2.93 13.96
CA ARG A 55 4.77 -4.11 14.15
C ARG A 55 3.33 -3.85 13.73
N ALA A 56 3.03 -2.63 13.27
CA ALA A 56 1.68 -2.22 12.89
C ALA A 56 0.66 -2.34 14.02
N THR A 57 1.10 -2.16 15.26
CA THR A 57 0.23 -2.25 16.44
C THR A 57 0.17 -0.95 17.23
N ASP A 58 1.22 -0.13 17.17
CA ASP A 58 1.32 1.08 17.99
C ASP A 58 0.24 2.11 17.68
N PHE A 59 -0.17 2.23 16.41
CA PHE A 59 -1.24 3.14 16.02
C PHE A 59 -2.62 2.65 16.46
N ARG A 60 -2.74 1.38 16.83
CA ARG A 60 -4.03 0.79 17.20
C ARG A 60 -4.20 0.62 18.70
N TYR A 61 -3.10 0.51 19.43
CA TYR A 61 -3.15 0.22 20.87
C TYR A 61 -2.30 1.21 21.63
N ALA A 62 -2.79 1.67 22.77
CA ALA A 62 -2.09 2.63 23.60
C ALA A 62 -0.82 2.06 24.24
N ARG A 63 -0.82 0.76 24.47
CA ARG A 63 0.34 0.05 25.03
C ARG A 63 0.64 -1.20 24.23
N ARG A 64 1.93 -1.52 24.19
CA ARG A 64 2.41 -2.74 23.55
C ARG A 64 2.14 -3.94 24.45
N ASN A 65 2.31 -5.14 23.91
CA ASN A 65 2.12 -6.38 24.67
C ASN A 65 3.04 -6.50 25.88
N ASP A 66 4.22 -5.89 25.81
CA ASP A 66 5.17 -5.88 26.93
C ASP A 66 4.90 -4.79 27.97
N GLY A 67 3.81 -4.04 27.83
CA GLY A 67 3.42 -3.00 28.75
C GLY A 67 4.00 -1.63 28.47
N THR A 68 4.92 -1.48 27.53
CA THR A 68 5.48 -0.19 27.18
C THR A 68 4.50 0.64 26.39
N ARG A 69 4.70 1.96 26.40
CA ARG A 69 3.82 2.87 25.67
C ARG A 69 4.06 2.75 24.17
N SER A 70 2.95 2.70 23.43
CA SER A 70 3.01 2.74 21.98
C SER A 70 3.54 4.10 21.50
N LEU A 71 4.22 4.08 20.36
CA LEU A 71 4.78 5.29 19.73
C LEU A 71 5.70 6.08 20.66
N GLU A 72 6.40 5.36 21.54
CA GLU A 72 7.37 5.98 22.43
C GLU A 72 8.44 6.68 21.61
N GLY A 73 8.74 7.92 21.98
CA GLY A 73 9.69 8.75 21.24
C GLY A 73 9.05 9.65 20.19
N ILE A 74 7.78 9.43 19.87
CA ILE A 74 7.05 10.32 18.99
C ILE A 74 6.28 11.31 19.84
N HIS A 75 6.75 12.56 19.87
CA HIS A 75 6.18 13.58 20.74
C HIS A 75 4.99 14.29 20.09
N TYR A 76 5.03 14.46 18.79
CA TYR A 76 3.92 15.06 18.06
C TYR A 76 3.98 14.62 16.60
N VAL A 77 2.84 14.75 15.92
CA VAL A 77 2.72 14.45 14.51
C VAL A 77 2.08 15.65 13.83
N ASN A 78 2.65 16.06 12.70
CA ASN A 78 2.02 17.08 11.88
C ASN A 78 0.87 16.41 11.12
N THR A 79 -0.32 16.47 11.69
CA THR A 79 -1.49 15.78 11.15
C THR A 79 -1.89 16.26 9.78
N ARG A 80 -1.72 17.55 9.50
CA ARG A 80 -2.03 18.12 8.20
C ARG A 80 -1.14 17.52 7.12
N ARG A 81 0.17 17.54 7.34
CA ARG A 81 1.13 17.00 6.38
C ARG A 81 0.96 15.50 6.20
N PHE A 82 0.76 14.81 7.31
CA PHE A 82 0.50 13.37 7.28
C PHE A 82 -0.74 13.05 6.47
N GLY A 83 -1.83 13.79 6.70
CA GLY A 83 -3.08 13.60 5.97
C GLY A 83 -2.94 13.89 4.48
N GLU A 84 -2.20 14.94 4.12
CA GLU A 84 -1.94 15.26 2.72
C GLU A 84 -1.18 14.14 2.01
N LYS A 85 -0.13 13.62 2.64
CA LYS A 85 0.66 12.52 2.07
C LYS A 85 -0.11 11.22 1.98
N MET A 86 -0.89 10.91 3.01
CA MET A 86 -1.76 9.74 2.99
C MET A 86 -2.81 9.84 1.89
N GLY A 87 -3.37 11.04 1.70
CA GLY A 87 -4.34 11.30 0.64
C GLY A 87 -3.74 11.09 -0.75
N GLU A 88 -2.55 11.61 -0.99
CA GLU A 88 -1.86 11.42 -2.27
C GLU A 88 -1.61 9.94 -2.56
N ALA A 89 -1.12 9.20 -1.57
CA ALA A 89 -0.86 7.77 -1.73
C ALA A 89 -2.16 6.99 -1.95
N SER A 90 -3.20 7.33 -1.19
CA SER A 90 -4.51 6.67 -1.31
C SER A 90 -5.14 6.92 -2.67
N ASP A 91 -5.08 8.15 -3.17
CA ASP A 91 -5.63 8.50 -4.47
C ASP A 91 -4.94 7.73 -5.59
N LEU A 92 -3.62 7.61 -5.51
CA LEU A 92 -2.88 6.84 -6.49
C LEU A 92 -3.30 5.37 -6.46
N LEU A 93 -3.38 4.78 -5.28
CA LEU A 93 -3.76 3.37 -5.15
C LEU A 93 -5.20 3.11 -5.59
N ASP A 94 -6.11 4.04 -5.32
CA ASP A 94 -7.49 3.94 -5.80
C ASP A 94 -7.55 3.98 -7.32
N GLY A 95 -6.77 4.87 -7.93
CA GLY A 95 -6.68 4.93 -9.38
C GLY A 95 -6.14 3.64 -10.00
N VAL A 96 -5.10 3.08 -9.40
CA VAL A 96 -4.53 1.81 -9.84
C VAL A 96 -5.56 0.68 -9.70
N ASP A 97 -6.26 0.62 -8.57
CA ASP A 97 -7.28 -0.41 -8.33
C ASP A 97 -8.39 -0.33 -9.37
N ASN A 98 -8.89 0.86 -9.64
CA ASN A 98 -9.94 1.06 -10.64
C ASN A 98 -9.48 0.68 -12.05
N GLY A 99 -8.25 1.03 -12.40
CA GLY A 99 -7.67 0.67 -13.70
C GLY A 99 -7.52 -0.84 -13.87
N LEU A 100 -7.03 -1.51 -12.83
CA LEU A 100 -6.87 -2.96 -12.87
C LEU A 100 -8.22 -3.69 -12.93
N ARG A 101 -9.23 -3.20 -12.20
CA ARG A 101 -10.58 -3.77 -12.28
C ARG A 101 -11.16 -3.64 -13.68
N TYR A 102 -10.98 -2.49 -14.30
CA TYR A 102 -11.43 -2.28 -15.67
C TYR A 102 -10.76 -3.27 -16.63
N LEU A 103 -9.46 -3.46 -16.51
CA LEU A 103 -8.72 -4.41 -17.35
C LEU A 103 -9.17 -5.86 -17.13
N LEU A 104 -9.45 -6.23 -15.88
CA LEU A 104 -9.98 -7.55 -15.56
C LEU A 104 -11.37 -7.77 -16.17
N ASP A 105 -12.22 -6.75 -16.14
CA ASP A 105 -13.54 -6.83 -16.74
C ASP A 105 -13.44 -6.99 -18.26
N CYS A 106 -12.56 -6.23 -18.91
CA CYS A 106 -12.31 -6.38 -20.35
C CYS A 106 -11.82 -7.78 -20.69
N LYS A 107 -10.95 -8.34 -19.88
CA LYS A 107 -10.46 -9.71 -20.08
C LYS A 107 -11.59 -10.73 -19.97
N ALA A 108 -12.46 -10.56 -18.99
CA ALA A 108 -13.61 -11.44 -18.81
C ALA A 108 -14.55 -11.39 -20.00
N GLU A 109 -14.81 -10.19 -20.53
CA GLU A 109 -15.63 -10.02 -21.72
C GLU A 109 -15.01 -10.71 -22.94
N TRP A 110 -13.71 -10.52 -23.13
CA TRP A 110 -13.00 -11.20 -24.22
C TRP A 110 -13.10 -12.71 -24.12
N ASN A 111 -12.93 -13.25 -22.91
CA ASN A 111 -13.05 -14.70 -22.72
C ASN A 111 -14.44 -15.20 -23.04
N GLN A 112 -15.48 -14.45 -22.69
CA GLN A 112 -16.84 -14.81 -23.05
C GLN A 112 -17.06 -14.82 -24.56
N ILE A 113 -16.53 -13.81 -25.26
CA ILE A 113 -16.62 -13.71 -26.71
C ILE A 113 -15.92 -14.90 -27.35
N LEU A 114 -14.72 -15.24 -26.89
CA LEU A 114 -13.97 -16.36 -27.43
C LEU A 114 -14.66 -17.69 -27.17
N ASP A 115 -15.27 -17.86 -26.02
CA ASP A 115 -15.99 -19.09 -25.69
C ASP A 115 -17.26 -19.26 -26.53
N SER A 116 -17.79 -18.18 -27.10
CA SER A 116 -18.98 -18.24 -27.93
C SER A 116 -18.67 -18.62 -29.37
N PHE A 117 -17.42 -18.67 -29.76
CA PHE A 117 -16.99 -19.16 -31.05
C PHE A 117 -16.71 -20.67 -30.96
#